data_ddb70a66685ee2d2d449f92d00870d1a
#
_entry.id   ddb70a66685ee2d2d449f92d00870d1a
#
_cell.length_a   1.000
_cell.length_b   1.000
_cell.length_c   1.000
_cell.angle_alpha   90.00
_cell.angle_beta   90.00
_cell.angle_gamma   90.00
#
_symmetry.space_group_name_H-M   'P 1'
#
loop_
_entity.id
_entity.type
_entity.pdbx_description
1 polymer ?
#
loop_
_entity_poly.entity_id
_entity_poly.type
_entity_poly.pdbx_seq_one_letter_code
_entity_poly.pdbx_strand_id
1 'polypeptide(L)'
;CEMFLGKPLTCTDMNTLLYMVEDLKMSCELVEYLVEHCVSNGKKSFRYMQSVAINWYEANIQTPDEAKAYSKNFRKEYYSIMRAFGLNQNPAPVQEEYMKRWLETDGFDLPLIIEACNRTINAINKPSFPYADTILKHWKDNHIVTLEDAKNFHVQQKAPKTFANNNNQNTCLLYT
;
A
#
# COMPACT_ATOMS: atom_id res chain seq x y z
N CYS A 1 -11.50 -13.19 22.69
CA CYS A 1 -10.43 -12.21 22.37
C CYS A 1 -9.20 -12.35 23.29
N GLU A 2 -9.35 -12.36 24.65
CA GLU A 2 -8.22 -12.47 25.59
C GLU A 2 -7.36 -13.72 25.37
N MET A 3 -7.99 -14.83 25.05
CA MET A 3 -7.32 -16.11 24.77
C MET A 3 -6.34 -15.98 23.58
N PHE A 4 -6.72 -15.28 22.51
CA PHE A 4 -5.85 -15.06 21.34
C PHE A 4 -4.73 -14.06 21.62
N LEU A 5 -5.01 -13.03 22.43
CA LEU A 5 -4.04 -12.00 22.77
C LEU A 5 -3.00 -12.44 23.82
N GLY A 6 -3.36 -13.42 24.64
CA GLY A 6 -2.54 -13.90 25.75
C GLY A 6 -2.36 -12.87 26.89
N LYS A 7 -3.25 -11.88 26.97
CA LYS A 7 -3.28 -10.83 27.99
C LYS A 7 -4.70 -10.39 28.31
N PRO A 8 -4.98 -9.87 29.52
CA PRO A 8 -6.27 -9.27 29.81
C PRO A 8 -6.50 -8.00 28.98
N LEU A 9 -7.77 -7.71 28.68
CA LEU A 9 -8.18 -6.52 27.95
C LEU A 9 -8.18 -5.30 28.87
N THR A 10 -7.63 -4.19 28.37
CA THR A 10 -7.74 -2.88 29.04
C THR A 10 -9.08 -2.23 28.70
N CYS A 11 -9.48 -1.20 29.46
CA CYS A 11 -10.70 -0.42 29.15
C CYS A 11 -10.66 0.17 27.75
N THR A 12 -9.48 0.59 27.27
CA THR A 12 -9.31 1.11 25.91
C THR A 12 -9.51 0.02 24.86
N ASP A 13 -9.02 -1.19 25.12
CA ASP A 13 -9.21 -2.34 24.22
C ASP A 13 -10.71 -2.71 24.14
N MET A 14 -11.40 -2.71 25.28
CA MET A 14 -12.85 -2.95 25.34
C MET A 14 -13.64 -1.91 24.57
N ASN A 15 -13.32 -0.63 24.69
CA ASN A 15 -13.98 0.43 23.94
C ASN A 15 -13.79 0.25 22.43
N THR A 16 -12.62 -0.21 21.99
CA THR A 16 -12.37 -0.51 20.58
C THR A 16 -13.21 -1.69 20.08
N LEU A 17 -13.39 -2.74 20.89
CA LEU A 17 -14.26 -3.86 20.54
C LEU A 17 -15.74 -3.43 20.49
N LEU A 18 -16.19 -2.60 21.45
CA LEU A 18 -17.55 -2.05 21.44
C LEU A 18 -17.79 -1.20 20.19
N TYR A 19 -16.85 -0.34 19.81
CA TYR A 19 -16.92 0.43 18.57
C TYR A 19 -17.11 -0.49 17.34
N MET A 20 -16.41 -1.62 17.25
CA MET A 20 -16.57 -2.55 16.12
C MET A 20 -17.98 -3.16 16.08
N VAL A 21 -18.55 -3.48 17.24
CA VAL A 21 -19.87 -4.11 17.32
C VAL A 21 -20.99 -3.08 17.18
N GLU A 22 -20.89 -1.94 17.87
CA GLU A 22 -21.98 -0.97 17.97
C GLU A 22 -22.00 0.03 16.82
N ASP A 23 -20.84 0.56 16.40
CA ASP A 23 -20.75 1.55 15.35
C ASP A 23 -20.59 0.90 13.96
N LEU A 24 -19.66 -0.04 13.81
CA LEU A 24 -19.43 -0.75 12.55
C LEU A 24 -20.42 -1.91 12.31
N LYS A 25 -21.32 -2.20 13.29
CA LYS A 25 -22.33 -3.26 13.18
C LYS A 25 -21.77 -4.65 12.83
N MET A 26 -20.52 -4.90 13.22
CA MET A 26 -19.88 -6.19 12.99
C MET A 26 -20.46 -7.26 13.92
N SER A 27 -20.66 -8.48 13.41
CA SER A 27 -21.06 -9.60 14.25
C SER A 27 -19.94 -10.00 15.22
N CYS A 28 -20.30 -10.53 16.39
CA CYS A 28 -19.31 -11.03 17.35
C CYS A 28 -18.34 -12.05 16.74
N GLU A 29 -18.85 -12.92 15.85
CA GLU A 29 -18.05 -13.92 15.14
C GLU A 29 -17.02 -13.27 14.21
N LEU A 30 -17.42 -12.20 13.51
CA LEU A 30 -16.51 -11.46 12.62
C LEU A 30 -15.44 -10.72 13.42
N VAL A 31 -15.79 -10.12 14.56
CA VAL A 31 -14.83 -9.47 15.46
C VAL A 31 -13.86 -10.48 16.06
N GLU A 32 -14.33 -11.66 16.46
CA GLU A 32 -13.47 -12.73 16.96
C GLU A 32 -12.50 -13.22 15.89
N TYR A 33 -12.98 -13.45 14.68
CA TYR A 33 -12.13 -13.79 13.55
C TYR A 33 -11.11 -12.70 13.21
N LEU A 34 -11.50 -11.43 13.29
CA LEU A 34 -10.61 -10.28 13.07
C LEU A 34 -9.43 -10.30 14.05
N VAL A 35 -9.72 -10.50 15.34
CA VAL A 35 -8.69 -10.58 16.38
C VAL A 35 -7.76 -11.76 16.13
N GLU A 36 -8.32 -12.96 15.86
CA GLU A 36 -7.54 -14.14 15.52
C GLU A 36 -6.64 -13.90 14.30
N HIS A 37 -7.20 -13.36 13.23
CA HIS A 37 -6.49 -13.03 11.99
C HIS A 37 -5.33 -12.04 12.23
N CYS A 38 -5.55 -10.99 12.99
CA CYS A 38 -4.52 -10.01 13.30
C CYS A 38 -3.40 -10.62 14.16
N VAL A 39 -3.76 -11.39 15.18
CA VAL A 39 -2.79 -12.05 16.07
C VAL A 39 -1.96 -13.09 15.33
N SER A 40 -2.57 -13.90 14.45
CA SER A 40 -1.88 -14.90 13.63
C SER A 40 -0.87 -14.27 12.66
N ASN A 41 -1.12 -13.02 12.24
CA ASN A 41 -0.19 -12.22 11.42
C ASN A 41 0.81 -11.40 12.28
N GLY A 42 0.91 -11.67 13.59
CA GLY A 42 1.84 -10.99 14.50
C GLY A 42 1.44 -9.56 14.90
N LYS A 43 0.24 -9.11 14.52
CA LYS A 43 -0.26 -7.74 14.77
C LYS A 43 -1.22 -7.74 15.97
N LYS A 44 -0.68 -7.49 17.19
CA LYS A 44 -1.44 -7.52 18.46
C LYS A 44 -1.97 -6.15 18.91
N SER A 45 -1.80 -5.09 18.13
CA SER A 45 -2.24 -3.74 18.47
C SER A 45 -3.72 -3.54 18.12
N PHE A 46 -4.53 -3.10 19.08
CA PHE A 46 -5.94 -2.75 18.86
C PHE A 46 -6.12 -1.61 17.85
N ARG A 47 -5.18 -0.67 17.78
CA ARG A 47 -5.18 0.37 16.75
C ARG A 47 -5.10 -0.21 15.34
N TYR A 48 -4.27 -1.25 15.15
CA TYR A 48 -4.19 -1.96 13.87
C TYR A 48 -5.49 -2.73 13.60
N MET A 49 -6.02 -3.44 14.61
CA MET A 49 -7.28 -4.18 14.49
C MET A 49 -8.44 -3.26 14.12
N GLN A 50 -8.51 -2.06 14.70
CA GLN A 50 -9.50 -1.04 14.35
C GLN A 50 -9.39 -0.61 12.88
N SER A 51 -8.16 -0.40 12.36
CA SER A 51 -7.98 -0.08 10.94
C SER A 51 -8.45 -1.20 10.02
N VAL A 52 -8.20 -2.47 10.40
CA VAL A 52 -8.68 -3.64 9.65
C VAL A 52 -10.21 -3.72 9.70
N ALA A 53 -10.81 -3.46 10.86
CA ALA A 53 -12.27 -3.45 11.02
C ALA A 53 -12.95 -2.40 10.12
N ILE A 54 -12.39 -1.19 10.09
CA ILE A 54 -12.88 -0.10 9.22
C ILE A 54 -12.80 -0.52 7.74
N ASN A 55 -11.67 -1.10 7.31
CA ASN A 55 -11.53 -1.56 5.92
C ASN A 55 -12.53 -2.67 5.56
N TRP A 56 -12.79 -3.61 6.48
CA TRP A 56 -13.78 -4.65 6.23
C TRP A 56 -15.19 -4.06 6.17
N TYR A 57 -15.48 -3.07 7.00
CA TYR A 57 -16.75 -2.34 6.96
C TYR A 57 -16.93 -1.60 5.62
N GLU A 58 -15.92 -0.86 5.15
CA GLU A 58 -15.92 -0.16 3.86
C GLU A 58 -16.04 -1.12 2.67
N ALA A 59 -15.41 -2.31 2.77
CA ALA A 59 -15.53 -3.39 1.78
C ALA A 59 -16.84 -4.19 1.90
N ASN A 60 -17.75 -3.79 2.81
CA ASN A 60 -19.03 -4.46 3.08
C ASN A 60 -18.90 -5.96 3.43
N ILE A 61 -17.85 -6.31 4.17
CA ILE A 61 -17.59 -7.66 4.66
C ILE A 61 -18.38 -7.87 5.95
N GLN A 62 -19.26 -8.86 5.97
CA GLN A 62 -20.15 -9.11 7.08
C GLN A 62 -19.92 -10.48 7.74
N THR A 63 -19.23 -11.39 7.06
CA THR A 63 -19.00 -12.75 7.54
C THR A 63 -17.50 -13.10 7.61
N PRO A 64 -17.10 -14.03 8.51
CA PRO A 64 -15.72 -14.52 8.56
C PRO A 64 -15.24 -15.15 7.26
N ASP A 65 -16.12 -15.78 6.49
CA ASP A 65 -15.74 -16.42 5.22
C ASP A 65 -15.46 -15.38 4.12
N GLU A 66 -16.24 -14.31 4.07
CA GLU A 66 -15.93 -13.15 3.21
C GLU A 66 -14.60 -12.51 3.60
N ALA A 67 -14.34 -12.34 4.89
CA ALA A 67 -13.08 -11.81 5.39
C ALA A 67 -11.88 -12.70 5.02
N LYS A 68 -12.03 -14.03 5.06
CA LYS A 68 -11.00 -14.98 4.60
C LYS A 68 -10.74 -14.84 3.10
N ALA A 69 -11.79 -14.76 2.29
CA ALA A 69 -11.69 -14.60 0.85
C ALA A 69 -11.01 -13.26 0.48
N TYR A 70 -11.42 -12.18 1.14
CA TYR A 70 -10.83 -10.85 0.99
C TYR A 70 -9.33 -10.84 1.31
N SER A 71 -8.95 -11.34 2.48
CA SER A 71 -7.54 -11.43 2.90
C SER A 71 -6.69 -12.30 1.98
N LYS A 72 -7.27 -13.37 1.40
CA LYS A 72 -6.59 -14.24 0.44
C LYS A 72 -6.36 -13.55 -0.91
N ASN A 73 -7.33 -12.79 -1.40
CA ASN A 73 -7.22 -12.02 -2.63
C ASN A 73 -6.17 -10.91 -2.50
N PHE A 74 -6.18 -10.18 -1.38
CA PHE A 74 -5.17 -9.16 -1.08
C PHE A 74 -3.74 -9.70 -1.12
N ARG A 75 -3.49 -10.84 -0.48
CA ARG A 75 -2.17 -11.49 -0.54
C ARG A 75 -1.77 -11.81 -1.97
N LYS A 76 -2.70 -12.29 -2.79
CA LYS A 76 -2.43 -12.63 -4.20
C LYS A 76 -2.06 -11.39 -5.02
N GLU A 77 -2.74 -10.28 -4.80
CA GLU A 77 -2.46 -9.00 -5.47
C GLU A 77 -1.09 -8.44 -5.05
N TYR A 78 -0.78 -8.46 -3.76
CA TYR A 78 0.53 -8.04 -3.26
C TYR A 78 1.67 -8.87 -3.85
N TYR A 79 1.50 -10.19 -3.93
CA TYR A 79 2.48 -11.05 -4.58
C TYR A 79 2.64 -10.75 -6.07
N SER A 80 1.57 -10.39 -6.76
CA SER A 80 1.63 -10.00 -8.17
C SER A 80 2.41 -8.70 -8.36
N ILE A 81 2.21 -7.71 -7.49
CA ILE A 81 2.96 -6.45 -7.49
C ILE A 81 4.44 -6.70 -7.16
N MET A 82 4.73 -7.49 -6.14
CA MET A 82 6.11 -7.86 -5.79
C MET A 82 6.82 -8.56 -6.95
N ARG A 83 6.14 -9.47 -7.65
CA ARG A 83 6.67 -10.12 -8.85
C ARG A 83 6.94 -9.15 -9.99
N ALA A 84 6.07 -8.17 -10.20
CA ALA A 84 6.27 -7.14 -11.22
C ALA A 84 7.54 -6.32 -10.96
N PHE A 85 7.92 -6.16 -9.69
CA PHE A 85 9.21 -5.60 -9.29
C PHE A 85 10.39 -6.60 -9.32
N GLY A 86 10.16 -7.85 -9.68
CA GLY A 86 11.18 -8.91 -9.63
C GLY A 86 11.53 -9.37 -8.21
N LEU A 87 10.68 -9.08 -7.23
CA LEU A 87 10.87 -9.45 -5.82
C LEU A 87 10.10 -10.73 -5.50
N ASN A 88 10.81 -11.75 -5.01
CA ASN A 88 10.24 -13.05 -4.64
C ASN A 88 10.18 -13.27 -3.12
N GLN A 89 10.12 -12.19 -2.36
CA GLN A 89 10.04 -12.21 -0.90
C GLN A 89 8.71 -11.65 -0.41
N ASN A 90 8.40 -11.88 0.88
CA ASN A 90 7.27 -11.21 1.51
C ASN A 90 7.49 -9.69 1.53
N PRO A 91 6.45 -8.89 1.28
CA PRO A 91 6.59 -7.45 1.33
C PRO A 91 6.96 -6.96 2.73
N ALA A 92 7.82 -5.96 2.80
CA ALA A 92 8.10 -5.23 4.03
C ALA A 92 6.90 -4.32 4.39
N PRO A 93 6.72 -3.94 5.68
CA PRO A 93 5.59 -3.10 6.10
C PRO A 93 5.40 -1.82 5.29
N VAL A 94 6.49 -1.14 4.94
CA VAL A 94 6.43 0.07 4.11
C VAL A 94 5.94 -0.23 2.68
N GLN A 95 6.28 -1.40 2.13
CA GLN A 95 5.81 -1.83 0.81
C GLN A 95 4.32 -2.19 0.85
N GLU A 96 3.86 -2.82 1.94
CA GLU A 96 2.44 -3.10 2.17
C GLU A 96 1.61 -1.81 2.22
N GLU A 97 2.12 -0.76 2.87
CA GLU A 97 1.44 0.55 2.94
C GLU A 97 1.24 1.17 1.55
N TYR A 98 2.25 1.10 0.67
CA TYR A 98 2.11 1.56 -0.71
C TYR A 98 1.05 0.76 -1.47
N MET A 99 1.14 -0.58 -1.43
CA MET A 99 0.23 -1.47 -2.16
C MET A 99 -1.20 -1.33 -1.68
N LYS A 100 -1.40 -1.24 -0.34
CA LYS A 100 -2.70 -0.99 0.27
C LYS A 100 -3.30 0.33 -0.21
N ARG A 101 -2.53 1.41 -0.18
CA ARG A 101 -2.99 2.72 -0.64
C ARG A 101 -3.38 2.69 -2.11
N TRP A 102 -2.58 2.09 -2.98
CA TRP A 102 -2.87 2.00 -4.40
C TRP A 102 -4.15 1.24 -4.71
N LEU A 103 -4.37 0.12 -4.03
CA LEU A 103 -5.52 -0.75 -4.25
C LEU A 103 -6.79 -0.23 -3.57
N GLU A 104 -6.70 0.19 -2.29
CA GLU A 104 -7.86 0.55 -1.48
C GLU A 104 -8.19 2.05 -1.55
N THR A 105 -7.21 2.92 -1.34
CA THR A 105 -7.45 4.37 -1.19
C THR A 105 -7.50 5.07 -2.55
N ASP A 106 -6.57 4.73 -3.44
CA ASP A 106 -6.47 5.34 -4.77
C ASP A 106 -7.34 4.62 -5.80
N GLY A 107 -7.75 3.36 -5.52
CA GLY A 107 -8.68 2.59 -6.33
C GLY A 107 -8.11 2.16 -7.69
N PHE A 108 -6.79 1.99 -7.79
CA PHE A 108 -6.17 1.52 -9.03
C PHE A 108 -6.38 0.03 -9.25
N ASP A 109 -6.70 -0.36 -10.47
CA ASP A 109 -6.75 -1.75 -10.88
C ASP A 109 -5.35 -2.38 -10.87
N LEU A 110 -5.27 -3.65 -10.46
CA LEU A 110 -4.01 -4.40 -10.39
C LEU A 110 -3.19 -4.37 -11.70
N PRO A 111 -3.78 -4.52 -12.90
CA PRO A 111 -3.04 -4.40 -14.17
C PRO A 111 -2.36 -3.04 -14.37
N LEU A 112 -3.00 -1.97 -13.90
CA LEU A 112 -2.46 -0.62 -13.99
C LEU A 112 -1.26 -0.43 -13.03
N ILE A 113 -1.37 -0.96 -11.82
CA ILE A 113 -0.27 -0.96 -10.84
C ILE A 113 0.93 -1.77 -11.38
N ILE A 114 0.67 -2.94 -11.97
CA ILE A 114 1.73 -3.79 -12.58
C ILE A 114 2.44 -3.03 -13.70
N GLU A 115 1.72 -2.30 -14.54
CA GLU A 115 2.32 -1.48 -15.60
C GLU A 115 3.21 -0.36 -15.01
N ALA A 116 2.79 0.30 -13.92
CA ALA A 116 3.63 1.29 -13.23
C ALA A 116 4.91 0.67 -12.67
N CYS A 117 4.83 -0.55 -12.11
CA CYS A 117 5.99 -1.29 -11.63
C CYS A 117 6.95 -1.64 -12.79
N ASN A 118 6.42 -2.13 -13.92
CA ASN A 118 7.21 -2.45 -15.11
C ASN A 118 7.92 -1.21 -15.65
N ARG A 119 7.21 -0.07 -15.75
CA ARG A 119 7.82 1.21 -16.16
C ARG A 119 8.90 1.67 -15.21
N THR A 120 8.70 1.46 -13.91
CA THR A 120 9.73 1.77 -12.90
C THR A 120 11.00 0.96 -13.16
N ILE A 121 10.88 -0.35 -13.33
CA ILE A 121 12.04 -1.21 -13.64
C ILE A 121 12.72 -0.78 -14.94
N ASN A 122 11.95 -0.50 -15.99
CA ASN A 122 12.49 -0.06 -17.28
C ASN A 122 13.21 1.31 -17.20
N ALA A 123 12.72 2.23 -16.35
CA ALA A 123 13.28 3.57 -16.23
C ALA A 123 14.54 3.64 -15.37
N ILE A 124 14.57 2.93 -14.25
CA ILE A 124 15.65 3.05 -13.26
C ILE A 124 16.39 1.73 -12.96
N ASN A 125 16.00 0.64 -13.64
CA ASN A 125 16.59 -0.69 -13.57
C ASN A 125 16.66 -1.28 -12.14
N LYS A 126 15.73 -0.87 -11.26
CA LYS A 126 15.62 -1.35 -9.88
C LYS A 126 14.19 -1.20 -9.36
N PRO A 127 13.75 -2.04 -8.38
CA PRO A 127 12.46 -1.87 -7.72
C PRO A 127 12.44 -0.58 -6.89
N SER A 128 11.39 0.23 -7.07
CA SER A 128 11.20 1.47 -6.30
C SER A 128 9.71 1.79 -6.16
N PHE A 129 9.17 1.56 -4.98
CA PHE A 129 7.79 1.90 -4.64
C PHE A 129 7.51 3.41 -4.73
N PRO A 130 8.39 4.31 -4.22
CA PRO A 130 8.19 5.74 -4.38
C PRO A 130 8.15 6.20 -5.84
N TYR A 131 8.95 5.58 -6.72
CA TYR A 131 8.95 5.93 -8.14
C TYR A 131 7.66 5.47 -8.83
N ALA A 132 7.21 4.24 -8.58
CA ALA A 132 5.93 3.74 -9.08
C ALA A 132 4.75 4.58 -8.56
N ASP A 133 4.80 5.01 -7.32
CA ASP A 133 3.81 5.92 -6.72
C ASP A 133 3.73 7.26 -7.47
N THR A 134 4.85 7.81 -7.89
CA THR A 134 4.89 9.03 -8.70
C THR A 134 4.23 8.82 -10.07
N ILE A 135 4.45 7.65 -10.70
CA ILE A 135 3.81 7.30 -11.97
C ILE A 135 2.28 7.20 -11.77
N LEU A 136 1.83 6.47 -10.76
CA LEU A 136 0.41 6.28 -10.47
C LEU A 136 -0.30 7.60 -10.14
N LYS A 137 0.32 8.47 -9.34
CA LYS A 137 -0.19 9.82 -9.07
C LYS A 137 -0.33 10.65 -10.34
N HIS A 138 0.69 10.63 -11.19
CA HIS A 138 0.67 11.34 -12.45
C HIS A 138 -0.45 10.81 -13.38
N TRP A 139 -0.71 9.50 -13.37
CA TRP A 139 -1.82 8.93 -14.12
C TRP A 139 -3.17 9.36 -13.55
N LYS A 140 -3.32 9.37 -12.22
CA LYS A 140 -4.52 9.85 -11.55
C LYS A 140 -4.83 11.30 -11.91
N ASP A 141 -3.81 12.18 -11.88
CA ASP A 141 -3.94 13.60 -12.22
C ASP A 141 -4.32 13.83 -13.70
N ASN A 142 -3.97 12.88 -14.59
CA ASN A 142 -4.32 12.92 -16.01
C ASN A 142 -5.53 12.04 -16.36
N HIS A 143 -6.31 11.59 -15.37
CA HIS A 143 -7.51 10.76 -15.56
C HIS A 143 -7.28 9.46 -16.33
N ILE A 144 -6.08 8.87 -16.21
CA ILE A 144 -5.74 7.59 -16.81
C ILE A 144 -6.22 6.49 -15.85
N VAL A 145 -7.27 5.79 -16.25
CA VAL A 145 -7.93 4.75 -15.44
C VAL A 145 -7.75 3.36 -16.02
N THR A 146 -7.40 3.25 -17.32
CA THR A 146 -7.26 1.95 -17.98
C THR A 146 -5.80 1.67 -18.34
N LEU A 147 -5.47 0.37 -18.44
CA LEU A 147 -4.16 -0.08 -18.91
C LEU A 147 -3.88 0.40 -20.36
N GLU A 148 -4.92 0.53 -21.17
CA GLU A 148 -4.81 0.95 -22.55
C GLU A 148 -4.47 2.44 -22.65
N ASP A 149 -5.12 3.27 -21.84
CA ASP A 149 -4.78 4.69 -21.70
C ASP A 149 -3.33 4.86 -21.22
N ALA A 150 -2.94 4.09 -20.22
CA ALA A 150 -1.58 4.12 -19.70
C ALA A 150 -0.53 3.74 -20.77
N LYS A 151 -0.80 2.76 -21.62
CA LYS A 151 0.11 2.37 -22.69
C LYS A 151 0.27 3.47 -23.75
N ASN A 152 -0.78 4.22 -24.02
CA ASN A 152 -0.79 5.31 -25.00
C ASN A 152 -0.23 6.62 -24.43
N PHE A 153 -0.17 6.71 -23.10
CA PHE A 153 0.32 7.89 -22.41
C PHE A 153 1.86 7.92 -22.36
N HIS A 154 2.46 8.70 -23.26
CA HIS A 154 3.89 8.95 -23.24
C HIS A 154 4.22 9.99 -22.17
N VAL A 155 4.66 9.51 -20.99
CA VAL A 155 5.24 10.40 -20.00
C VAL A 155 6.53 11.01 -20.58
N GLN A 156 6.50 12.28 -20.93
CA GLN A 156 7.73 13.03 -21.12
C GLN A 156 8.40 13.13 -19.75
N GLN A 157 9.27 12.18 -19.45
CA GLN A 157 10.14 12.25 -18.29
C GLN A 157 11.05 13.47 -18.47
N LYS A 158 10.74 14.55 -17.76
CA LYS A 158 11.75 15.57 -17.51
C LYS A 158 12.86 14.88 -16.73
N ALA A 159 13.97 14.61 -17.38
CA ALA A 159 15.17 14.14 -16.72
C ALA A 159 15.43 15.03 -15.49
N PRO A 160 15.81 14.46 -14.33
CA PRO A 160 16.17 15.28 -13.18
C PRO A 160 17.25 16.26 -13.65
N LYS A 161 17.02 17.56 -13.45
CA LYS A 161 18.03 18.58 -13.71
C LYS A 161 19.24 18.21 -12.85
N THR A 162 20.27 17.68 -13.49
CA THR A 162 21.59 17.60 -12.89
C THR A 162 21.95 19.02 -12.49
N PHE A 163 22.16 19.23 -11.21
CA PHE A 163 22.72 20.48 -10.72
C PHE A 163 24.07 20.63 -11.41
N ALA A 164 24.11 21.48 -12.43
CA ALA A 164 25.36 21.90 -13.03
C ALA A 164 26.13 22.71 -11.97
N ASN A 165 27.16 22.11 -11.46
CA ASN A 165 28.07 22.73 -10.53
C ASN A 165 28.83 23.83 -11.32
N ASN A 166 28.35 25.05 -11.18
CA ASN A 166 29.03 26.23 -11.76
C ASN A 166 30.29 26.52 -10.94
N ASN A 167 31.34 25.76 -11.19
CA ASN A 167 32.68 26.17 -10.79
C ASN A 167 33.16 27.25 -11.74
N ASN A 168 32.86 28.48 -11.37
CA ASN A 168 33.43 29.68 -11.95
C ASN A 168 34.90 29.75 -11.55
N GLN A 169 35.80 29.22 -12.40
CA GLN A 169 37.22 29.46 -12.25
C GLN A 169 37.52 30.88 -12.75
N ASN A 170 37.59 31.79 -11.81
CA ASN A 170 38.23 33.07 -12.03
C ASN A 170 39.71 32.85 -12.35
N THR A 171 40.06 32.93 -13.61
CA THR A 171 41.43 33.05 -14.05
C THR A 171 41.91 34.47 -13.77
N CYS A 172 42.67 34.66 -12.73
CA CYS A 172 43.36 35.89 -12.44
C CYS A 172 44.62 35.91 -13.31
N LEU A 173 44.61 36.78 -14.31
CA LEU A 173 45.81 37.18 -15.03
C LEU A 173 46.60 38.14 -14.13
N LEU A 174 47.83 37.79 -13.80
CA LEU A 174 48.82 38.72 -13.25
C LEU A 174 50.01 38.72 -14.15
N TYR A 175 50.30 39.93 -14.62
CA TYR A 175 51.52 40.43 -15.26
C TYR A 175 52.78 40.20 -14.43
N THR A 176 53.82 39.77 -15.00
CA THR A 176 55.13 40.43 -15.21
C THR A 176 56.08 39.42 -15.80
#